data_b89b4ab9c147ff125d2b4eb6e037424d
#
_entry.id   b89b4ab9c147ff125d2b4eb6e037424d
#
_cell.length_a   1.000
_cell.length_b   1.000
_cell.length_c   1.000
_cell.angle_alpha   90.00
_cell.angle_beta   90.00
_cell.angle_gamma   90.00
#
_symmetry.space_group_name_H-M   'P 1'
#
loop_
_entity.id
_entity.type
_entity.pdbx_description
1 polymer ?
#
loop_
_entity_poly.entity_id
_entity_poly.type
_entity_poly.pdbx_seq_one_letter_code
_entity_poly.pdbx_strand_id
1 'polypeptide(L)'
;MKVVIYARYSSENQSEESIAAQVRACTEYSERNGHVVVDVYIDRAMSARSDKRPEFQRMIADSSTHLFEAIIVHKLDRFSRDRFDHAIYRRELKKNGVQLLSVLENLDSSPESIVLESVLEGFSEYYSANLARETRKGLREIALQAKYTGGTVLYGYEAVSYTHLTLP
;
A
#
# COMPACT_ATOMS: atom_id res chain seq x y z
N MET A 1 -19.55 -8.02 10.24
CA MET A 1 -18.08 -7.94 10.17
C MET A 1 -17.60 -6.75 11.00
N LYS A 2 -16.42 -6.86 11.60
CA LYS A 2 -15.71 -5.71 12.21
C LYS A 2 -15.03 -4.94 11.10
N VAL A 3 -15.26 -3.64 11.04
CA VAL A 3 -14.74 -2.80 9.96
C VAL A 3 -14.05 -1.56 10.49
N VAL A 4 -13.14 -0.99 9.72
CA VAL A 4 -12.55 0.32 9.98
C VAL A 4 -12.87 1.26 8.83
N ILE A 5 -12.89 2.55 9.13
CA ILE A 5 -13.13 3.59 8.12
C ILE A 5 -11.80 4.30 7.86
N TYR A 6 -11.49 4.54 6.59
CA TYR A 6 -10.38 5.41 6.20
C TYR A 6 -10.88 6.62 5.42
N ALA A 7 -10.49 7.81 5.88
CA ALA A 7 -10.85 9.07 5.26
C ALA A 7 -9.62 9.98 5.10
N ARG A 8 -9.57 10.76 4.00
CA ARG A 8 -8.49 11.73 3.77
C ARG A 8 -8.93 12.93 2.94
N TYR A 9 -8.19 14.04 3.08
CA TYR A 9 -8.30 15.16 2.13
C TYR A 9 -7.60 14.83 0.81
N SER A 10 -8.06 15.46 -0.27
CA SER A 10 -7.40 15.39 -1.58
C SER A 10 -6.58 16.64 -1.92
N SER A 11 -6.79 17.78 -1.24
CA SER A 11 -6.04 19.04 -1.43
C SER A 11 -6.28 19.99 -0.26
N GLU A 12 -5.43 21.05 -0.15
CA GLU A 12 -5.49 22.09 0.87
C GLU A 12 -6.81 22.89 0.89
N ASN A 13 -7.61 22.84 -0.17
CA ASN A 13 -8.89 23.54 -0.31
C ASN A 13 -10.11 22.69 0.12
N GLN A 14 -9.92 21.48 0.62
CA GLN A 14 -11.03 20.66 1.14
C GLN A 14 -11.03 20.70 2.66
N SER A 15 -12.13 21.22 3.23
CA SER A 15 -12.34 21.47 4.65
C SER A 15 -12.49 20.19 5.48
N GLU A 16 -12.41 20.34 6.82
CA GLU A 16 -12.73 19.26 7.78
C GLU A 16 -14.17 18.73 7.58
N GLU A 17 -15.09 19.56 7.07
CA GLU A 17 -16.43 19.15 6.68
C GLU A 17 -16.44 18.01 5.65
N SER A 18 -15.46 17.99 4.74
CA SER A 18 -15.30 16.91 3.76
C SER A 18 -14.94 15.56 4.41
N ILE A 19 -14.12 15.54 5.47
CA ILE A 19 -13.82 14.32 6.22
C ILE A 19 -15.05 13.86 7.01
N ALA A 20 -15.71 14.77 7.71
CA ALA A 20 -16.90 14.44 8.46
C ALA A 20 -17.99 13.83 7.56
N ALA A 21 -18.17 14.38 6.35
CA ALA A 21 -19.09 13.82 5.36
C ALA A 21 -18.68 12.41 4.89
N GLN A 22 -17.39 12.18 4.63
CA GLN A 22 -16.87 10.85 4.24
C GLN A 22 -17.10 9.82 5.36
N VAL A 23 -16.73 10.17 6.60
CA VAL A 23 -16.90 9.27 7.76
C VAL A 23 -18.39 8.99 7.96
N ARG A 24 -19.26 9.98 7.89
CA ARG A 24 -20.72 9.79 8.03
C ARG A 24 -21.25 8.82 6.99
N ALA A 25 -20.91 9.02 5.71
CA ALA A 25 -21.36 8.13 4.62
C ALA A 25 -20.86 6.68 4.83
N CYS A 26 -19.62 6.50 5.27
CA CYS A 26 -19.06 5.17 5.58
C CYS A 26 -19.75 4.53 6.80
N THR A 27 -20.08 5.31 7.82
CA THR A 27 -20.81 4.84 9.00
C THR A 27 -22.23 4.39 8.63
N GLU A 28 -22.96 5.19 7.88
CA GLU A 28 -24.30 4.84 7.39
C GLU A 28 -24.28 3.58 6.50
N TYR A 29 -23.22 3.43 5.68
CA TYR A 29 -23.03 2.23 4.88
C TYR A 29 -22.80 1.00 5.77
N SER A 30 -21.96 1.14 6.81
CA SER A 30 -21.69 0.08 7.78
C SER A 30 -22.96 -0.36 8.50
N GLU A 31 -23.75 0.58 9.01
CA GLU A 31 -25.00 0.30 9.71
C GLU A 31 -26.01 -0.43 8.81
N ARG A 32 -26.20 0.05 7.56
CA ARG A 32 -27.09 -0.59 6.59
C ARG A 32 -26.71 -2.05 6.26
N ASN A 33 -25.40 -2.35 6.29
CA ASN A 33 -24.88 -3.70 5.97
C ASN A 33 -24.61 -4.56 7.24
N GLY A 34 -25.00 -4.09 8.43
CA GLY A 34 -24.80 -4.83 9.68
C GLY A 34 -23.32 -4.97 10.06
N HIS A 35 -22.48 -4.02 9.73
CA HIS A 35 -21.08 -3.99 10.12
C HIS A 35 -20.88 -3.17 11.40
N VAL A 36 -19.83 -3.50 12.15
CA VAL A 36 -19.46 -2.80 13.36
C VAL A 36 -18.17 -2.03 13.11
N VAL A 37 -18.25 -0.70 13.18
CA VAL A 37 -17.06 0.16 13.05
C VAL A 37 -16.26 0.09 14.34
N VAL A 38 -15.00 -0.34 14.27
CA VAL A 38 -14.11 -0.51 15.42
C VAL A 38 -13.08 0.60 15.55
N ASP A 39 -12.67 1.24 14.44
CA ASP A 39 -11.75 2.39 14.43
C ASP A 39 -11.94 3.25 13.18
N VAL A 40 -11.41 4.48 13.23
CA VAL A 40 -11.43 5.44 12.13
C VAL A 40 -10.05 6.04 11.93
N TYR A 41 -9.46 5.83 10.76
CA TYR A 41 -8.15 6.35 10.38
C TYR A 41 -8.32 7.58 9.50
N ILE A 42 -7.70 8.69 9.87
CA ILE A 42 -7.88 9.96 9.17
C ILE A 42 -6.51 10.58 8.85
N ASP A 43 -6.19 10.68 7.56
CA ASP A 43 -5.04 11.44 7.11
C ASP A 43 -5.44 12.84 6.66
N ARG A 44 -4.94 13.84 7.40
CA ARG A 44 -5.10 15.25 7.05
C ARG A 44 -3.94 15.66 6.15
N ALA A 45 -4.22 16.27 5.00
CA ALA A 45 -3.16 16.71 4.08
C ALA A 45 -2.24 17.72 4.76
N MET A 46 -1.03 17.31 5.05
CA MET A 46 0.06 18.17 5.54
C MET A 46 0.95 18.52 4.34
N SER A 47 0.62 19.59 3.61
CA SER A 47 1.36 20.15 2.46
C SER A 47 1.40 19.33 1.16
N ALA A 48 1.38 20.04 0.02
CA ALA A 48 1.39 19.49 -1.34
C ALA A 48 2.65 18.69 -1.72
N ARG A 49 3.66 18.64 -0.86
CA ARG A 49 4.97 18.02 -1.11
C ARG A 49 5.25 16.71 -0.40
N SER A 50 4.47 16.29 0.58
CA SER A 50 4.70 15.01 1.25
C SER A 50 3.43 14.18 1.28
N ASP A 51 3.42 13.10 0.52
CA ASP A 51 2.36 12.07 0.56
C ASP A 51 2.59 11.13 1.78
N LYS A 52 2.97 11.72 2.91
CA LYS A 52 3.07 10.98 4.17
C LYS A 52 1.66 10.76 4.69
N ARG A 53 1.21 9.53 4.65
CA ARG A 53 -0.08 9.05 5.16
C ARG A 53 0.14 8.18 6.41
N PRO A 54 0.46 8.78 7.57
CA PRO A 54 0.81 8.00 8.77
C PRO A 54 -0.34 7.12 9.23
N GLU A 55 -1.57 7.60 9.18
CA GLU A 55 -2.74 6.82 9.56
C GLU A 55 -3.05 5.70 8.56
N PHE A 56 -2.83 5.93 7.28
CA PHE A 56 -2.89 4.88 6.26
C PHE A 56 -1.87 3.77 6.53
N GLN A 57 -0.61 4.14 6.80
CA GLN A 57 0.44 3.16 7.09
C GLN A 57 0.13 2.40 8.38
N ARG A 58 -0.39 3.08 9.41
CA ARG A 58 -0.84 2.43 10.65
C ARG A 58 -1.97 1.43 10.35
N MET A 59 -2.98 1.81 9.58
CA MET A 59 -4.09 0.95 9.19
C MET A 59 -3.61 -0.30 8.44
N ILE A 60 -2.66 -0.15 7.50
CA ILE A 60 -2.08 -1.29 6.77
C ILE A 60 -1.31 -2.22 7.73
N ALA A 61 -0.53 -1.68 8.65
CA ALA A 61 0.16 -2.46 9.67
C ALA A 61 -0.83 -3.21 10.57
N ASP A 62 -1.87 -2.51 11.03
CA ASP A 62 -2.92 -3.07 11.91
C ASP A 62 -3.74 -4.16 11.19
N SER A 63 -3.81 -4.16 9.85
CA SER A 63 -4.49 -5.22 9.10
C SER A 63 -3.92 -6.62 9.36
N SER A 64 -2.63 -6.71 9.71
CA SER A 64 -1.98 -7.98 10.05
C SER A 64 -2.36 -8.54 11.42
N THR A 65 -2.96 -7.71 12.29
CA THR A 65 -3.36 -8.09 13.66
C THR A 65 -4.74 -8.74 13.74
N HIS A 66 -5.48 -8.79 12.62
CA HIS A 66 -6.84 -9.32 12.52
C HIS A 66 -7.86 -8.63 13.44
N LEU A 67 -7.64 -7.38 13.82
CA LEU A 67 -8.57 -6.58 14.62
C LEU A 67 -9.84 -6.21 13.86
N PHE A 68 -9.77 -6.18 12.53
CA PHE A 68 -10.87 -5.90 11.63
C PHE A 68 -10.82 -6.79 10.37
N GLU A 69 -11.96 -6.95 9.72
CA GLU A 69 -12.15 -7.83 8.56
C GLU A 69 -12.31 -7.04 7.25
N ALA A 70 -12.64 -5.75 7.35
CA ALA A 70 -12.75 -4.89 6.15
C ALA A 70 -12.39 -3.43 6.46
N ILE A 71 -11.94 -2.74 5.41
CA ILE A 71 -11.72 -1.30 5.39
C ILE A 71 -12.80 -0.68 4.51
N ILE A 72 -13.48 0.36 5.00
CA ILE A 72 -14.49 1.10 4.24
C ILE A 72 -13.93 2.47 3.89
N VAL A 73 -14.04 2.83 2.61
CA VAL A 73 -13.70 4.15 2.08
C VAL A 73 -14.90 4.75 1.35
N HIS A 74 -15.02 6.07 1.33
CA HIS A 74 -16.08 6.72 0.60
C HIS A 74 -15.97 6.50 -0.91
N LYS A 75 -14.73 6.61 -1.46
CA LYS A 75 -14.34 6.31 -2.84
C LYS A 75 -12.96 5.67 -2.86
N LEU A 76 -12.66 4.89 -3.89
CA LEU A 76 -11.37 4.24 -4.04
C LEU A 76 -10.21 5.22 -4.21
N ASP A 77 -10.45 6.39 -4.80
CA ASP A 77 -9.46 7.47 -4.90
C ASP A 77 -9.02 8.00 -3.53
N ARG A 78 -9.80 7.75 -2.47
CA ARG A 78 -9.42 8.04 -1.08
C ARG A 78 -8.45 7.02 -0.54
N PHE A 79 -8.56 5.76 -0.96
CA PHE A 79 -7.62 4.71 -0.57
C PHE A 79 -6.24 4.92 -1.21
N SER A 80 -6.18 5.08 -2.54
CA SER A 80 -4.94 5.41 -3.24
C SER A 80 -5.20 6.27 -4.48
N ARG A 81 -4.31 7.23 -4.75
CA ARG A 81 -4.33 8.03 -5.99
C ARG A 81 -3.66 7.29 -7.14
N ASP A 82 -2.61 6.55 -6.83
CA ASP A 82 -1.86 5.77 -7.81
C ASP A 82 -2.45 4.37 -7.91
N ARG A 83 -2.69 3.92 -9.15
CA ARG A 83 -3.20 2.58 -9.42
C ARG A 83 -2.21 1.49 -9.00
N PHE A 84 -0.90 1.77 -9.02
CA PHE A 84 0.13 0.87 -8.53
C PHE A 84 0.06 0.67 -7.03
N ASP A 85 0.04 1.77 -6.27
CA ASP A 85 -0.09 1.73 -4.82
C ASP A 85 -1.38 1.00 -4.41
N HIS A 86 -2.48 1.27 -5.15
CA HIS A 86 -3.75 0.59 -4.92
C HIS A 86 -3.61 -0.94 -5.05
N ALA A 87 -2.96 -1.42 -6.09
CA ALA A 87 -2.77 -2.86 -6.32
C ALA A 87 -1.90 -3.50 -5.23
N ILE A 88 -0.80 -2.86 -4.85
CA ILE A 88 0.14 -3.36 -3.83
C ILE A 88 -0.58 -3.50 -2.49
N TYR A 89 -1.23 -2.42 -2.03
CA TYR A 89 -1.91 -2.44 -0.73
C TYR A 89 -3.14 -3.36 -0.73
N ARG A 90 -3.90 -3.44 -1.82
CA ARG A 90 -5.02 -4.38 -1.94
C ARG A 90 -4.54 -5.83 -1.84
N ARG A 91 -3.42 -6.18 -2.47
CA ARG A 91 -2.81 -7.52 -2.35
C ARG A 91 -2.38 -7.81 -0.91
N GLU A 92 -1.78 -6.83 -0.22
CA GLU A 92 -1.40 -6.97 1.17
C GLU A 92 -2.61 -7.20 2.07
N LEU A 93 -3.66 -6.41 1.91
CA LEU A 93 -4.92 -6.58 2.63
C LEU A 93 -5.55 -7.97 2.36
N LYS A 94 -5.59 -8.40 1.10
CA LYS A 94 -6.11 -9.74 0.71
C LYS A 94 -5.30 -10.85 1.38
N LYS A 95 -3.96 -10.71 1.47
CA LYS A 95 -3.09 -11.64 2.18
C LYS A 95 -3.41 -11.70 3.68
N ASN A 96 -3.77 -10.57 4.28
CA ASN A 96 -4.16 -10.47 5.68
C ASN A 96 -5.65 -10.83 5.92
N GLY A 97 -6.39 -11.23 4.87
CA GLY A 97 -7.81 -11.58 4.95
C GLY A 97 -8.74 -10.37 5.11
N VAL A 98 -8.27 -9.16 4.81
CA VAL A 98 -9.03 -7.92 4.94
C VAL A 98 -9.58 -7.49 3.59
N GLN A 99 -10.88 -7.18 3.54
CA GLN A 99 -11.58 -6.70 2.35
C GLN A 99 -11.52 -5.17 2.26
N LEU A 100 -11.48 -4.63 1.03
CA LEU A 100 -11.63 -3.20 0.77
C LEU A 100 -13.02 -2.95 0.19
N LEU A 101 -13.82 -2.13 0.88
CA LEU A 101 -15.18 -1.77 0.49
C LEU A 101 -15.24 -0.27 0.17
N SER A 102 -15.98 0.09 -0.86
CA SER A 102 -16.25 1.48 -1.22
C SER A 102 -17.74 1.78 -1.15
N VAL A 103 -18.10 2.95 -0.60
CA VAL A 103 -19.51 3.37 -0.50
C VAL A 103 -20.11 3.66 -1.86
N LEU A 104 -19.33 4.27 -2.76
CA LEU A 104 -19.83 4.73 -4.07
C LEU A 104 -19.52 3.75 -5.21
N GLU A 105 -18.57 2.86 -5.03
CA GLU A 105 -18.11 1.96 -6.09
C GLU A 105 -18.27 0.51 -5.66
N ASN A 106 -19.14 -0.21 -6.32
CA ASN A 106 -19.37 -1.63 -6.03
C ASN A 106 -18.36 -2.47 -6.82
N LEU A 107 -17.19 -2.73 -6.23
CA LEU A 107 -16.12 -3.52 -6.87
C LEU A 107 -16.35 -5.03 -6.82
N ASP A 108 -17.27 -5.50 -5.97
CA ASP A 108 -17.34 -6.94 -5.65
C ASP A 108 -18.22 -7.76 -6.60
N SER A 109 -18.91 -7.17 -7.56
CA SER A 109 -19.85 -7.91 -8.40
C SER A 109 -19.88 -7.53 -9.89
N SER A 110 -19.02 -6.62 -10.36
CA SER A 110 -19.02 -6.28 -11.79
C SER A 110 -17.99 -7.11 -12.57
N PRO A 111 -18.30 -7.60 -13.78
CA PRO A 111 -17.33 -8.26 -14.66
C PRO A 111 -16.07 -7.43 -14.92
N GLU A 112 -16.21 -6.10 -14.90
CA GLU A 112 -15.12 -5.14 -15.08
C GLU A 112 -14.11 -5.20 -13.93
N SER A 113 -14.55 -5.53 -12.71
CA SER A 113 -13.64 -5.69 -11.56
C SER A 113 -12.69 -6.86 -11.73
N ILE A 114 -13.13 -7.95 -12.37
CA ILE A 114 -12.29 -9.12 -12.66
C ILE A 114 -11.20 -8.75 -13.66
N VAL A 115 -11.55 -8.00 -14.70
CA VAL A 115 -10.57 -7.51 -15.69
C VAL A 115 -9.56 -6.56 -15.03
N LEU A 116 -10.05 -5.64 -14.20
CA LEU A 116 -9.18 -4.71 -13.49
C LEU A 116 -8.23 -5.45 -12.52
N GLU A 117 -8.72 -6.44 -11.78
CA GLU A 117 -7.91 -7.25 -10.87
C GLU A 117 -6.83 -8.02 -11.64
N SER A 118 -7.16 -8.64 -12.76
CA SER A 118 -6.22 -9.37 -13.62
C SER A 118 -5.14 -8.44 -14.19
N VAL A 119 -5.51 -7.25 -14.64
CA VAL A 119 -4.56 -6.24 -15.12
C VAL A 119 -3.62 -5.79 -14.01
N LEU A 120 -4.14 -5.56 -12.80
CA LEU A 120 -3.35 -5.13 -11.65
C LEU A 120 -2.40 -6.24 -11.16
N GLU A 121 -2.84 -7.50 -11.19
CA GLU A 121 -1.98 -8.66 -10.91
C GLU A 121 -0.84 -8.75 -11.94
N GLY A 122 -1.17 -8.66 -13.22
CA GLY A 122 -0.18 -8.67 -14.30
C GLY A 122 0.86 -7.55 -14.20
N PHE A 123 0.44 -6.34 -13.82
CA PHE A 123 1.37 -5.24 -13.55
C PHE A 123 2.26 -5.50 -12.34
N SER A 124 1.75 -6.07 -11.28
CA SER A 124 2.51 -6.41 -10.07
C SER A 124 3.60 -7.45 -10.36
N GLU A 125 3.27 -8.47 -11.15
CA GLU A 125 4.23 -9.49 -11.61
C GLU A 125 5.29 -8.88 -12.53
N TYR A 126 4.88 -8.06 -13.50
CA TYR A 126 5.79 -7.36 -14.38
C TYR A 126 6.76 -6.47 -13.61
N TYR A 127 6.27 -5.69 -12.64
CA TYR A 127 7.12 -4.82 -11.83
C TYR A 127 8.15 -5.62 -11.03
N SER A 128 7.73 -6.70 -10.38
CA SER A 128 8.62 -7.60 -9.63
C SER A 128 9.69 -8.23 -10.53
N ALA A 129 9.28 -8.72 -11.69
CA ALA A 129 10.20 -9.31 -12.68
C ALA A 129 11.16 -8.27 -13.25
N ASN A 130 10.69 -7.07 -13.54
CA ASN A 130 11.51 -5.98 -14.04
C ASN A 130 12.52 -5.51 -12.99
N LEU A 131 12.11 -5.33 -11.74
CA LEU A 131 12.99 -4.97 -10.64
C LEU A 131 14.09 -6.02 -10.45
N ALA A 132 13.75 -7.30 -10.47
CA ALA A 132 14.72 -8.40 -10.38
C ALA A 132 15.72 -8.37 -11.55
N ARG A 133 15.26 -8.05 -12.77
CA ARG A 133 16.11 -7.92 -13.95
C ARG A 133 17.09 -6.75 -13.83
N GLU A 134 16.61 -5.57 -13.44
CA GLU A 134 17.45 -4.37 -13.27
C GLU A 134 18.43 -4.55 -12.10
N THR A 135 18.02 -5.18 -11.01
CA THR A 135 18.91 -5.52 -9.90
C THR A 135 20.03 -6.46 -10.35
N ARG A 136 19.71 -7.52 -11.09
CA ARG A 136 20.73 -8.44 -11.64
C ARG A 136 21.69 -7.73 -12.58
N LYS A 137 21.18 -6.83 -13.42
CA LYS A 137 22.02 -6.03 -14.32
C LYS A 137 22.97 -5.13 -13.52
N GLY A 138 22.47 -4.42 -12.50
CA GLY A 138 23.29 -3.60 -11.61
C GLY A 138 24.36 -4.41 -10.88
N LEU A 139 24.01 -5.55 -10.31
CA LEU A 139 24.94 -6.43 -9.62
C LEU A 139 26.02 -6.98 -10.56
N ARG A 140 25.64 -7.34 -11.81
CA ARG A 140 26.60 -7.78 -12.81
C ARG A 140 27.59 -6.68 -13.18
N GLU A 141 27.13 -5.46 -13.33
CA GLU A 141 27.99 -4.30 -13.65
C GLU A 141 28.97 -4.01 -12.52
N ILE A 142 28.50 -4.05 -11.28
CA ILE A 142 29.36 -3.89 -10.08
C ILE A 142 30.41 -5.00 -10.02
N ALA A 143 30.03 -6.26 -10.31
CA ALA A 143 30.94 -7.38 -10.32
C ALA A 143 32.01 -7.27 -11.45
N LEU A 144 31.62 -6.78 -12.64
CA LEU A 144 32.56 -6.51 -13.74
C LEU A 144 33.58 -5.42 -13.39
N GLN A 145 33.22 -4.48 -12.52
CA GLN A 145 34.13 -3.48 -11.98
C GLN A 145 34.99 -3.99 -10.82
N ALA A 146 34.93 -5.29 -10.52
CA ALA A 146 35.60 -5.91 -9.38
C ALA A 146 35.26 -5.27 -8.01
N LYS A 147 34.04 -4.69 -7.89
CA LYS A 147 33.54 -4.12 -6.64
C LYS A 147 32.70 -5.14 -5.88
N TYR A 148 32.69 -4.99 -4.57
CA TYR A 148 31.88 -5.86 -3.70
C TYR A 148 30.37 -5.62 -3.92
N THR A 149 29.63 -6.69 -4.20
CA THR A 149 28.19 -6.62 -4.53
C THR A 149 27.26 -6.77 -3.32
N GLY A 150 27.83 -6.87 -2.11
CA GLY A 150 27.08 -7.14 -0.87
C GLY A 150 26.98 -8.64 -0.56
N GLY A 151 26.40 -8.97 0.57
CA GLY A 151 26.25 -10.35 1.04
C GLY A 151 27.20 -10.68 2.19
N THR A 152 27.37 -11.99 2.47
CA THR A 152 28.32 -12.45 3.49
C THR A 152 29.75 -12.30 2.99
N VAL A 153 30.58 -11.63 3.78
CA VAL A 153 32.00 -11.49 3.47
C VAL A 153 32.67 -12.86 3.49
N LEU A 154 33.47 -13.17 2.46
CA LEU A 154 34.18 -14.41 2.36
C LEU A 154 35.20 -14.54 3.50
N TYR A 155 35.45 -15.78 3.95
CA TYR A 155 36.46 -16.02 4.98
C TYR A 155 37.86 -15.53 4.54
N GLY A 156 38.50 -14.77 5.41
CA GLY A 156 39.81 -14.17 5.12
C GLY A 156 39.75 -12.79 4.45
N TYR A 157 38.55 -12.18 4.30
CA TYR A 157 38.39 -10.85 3.73
C TYR A 157 37.62 -9.94 4.70
N GLU A 158 37.87 -8.63 4.60
CA GLU A 158 37.13 -7.62 5.32
C GLU A 158 36.47 -6.65 4.33
N ALA A 159 35.20 -6.27 4.60
CA ALA A 159 34.50 -5.28 3.78
C ALA A 159 34.88 -3.87 4.26
N VAL A 160 35.50 -3.09 3.38
CA VAL A 160 35.87 -1.70 3.66
C VAL A 160 34.86 -0.72 3.05
N SER A 161 34.77 0.50 3.62
CA SER A 161 33.77 1.50 3.28
C SER A 161 33.84 2.03 1.83
N TYR A 162 34.92 1.81 1.12
CA TYR A 162 35.10 2.16 -0.29
C TYR A 162 34.85 0.99 -1.27
N THR A 163 34.09 -0.01 -0.84
CA THR A 163 33.54 -1.08 -1.70
C THR A 163 34.54 -2.09 -2.28
N HIS A 164 35.68 -2.34 -1.62
CA HIS A 164 36.58 -3.44 -1.96
C HIS A 164 36.62 -4.49 -0.85
N LEU A 165 36.88 -5.74 -1.26
CA LEU A 165 37.33 -6.76 -0.31
C LEU A 165 38.86 -6.68 -0.22
N THR A 166 39.38 -6.50 0.98
CA THR A 166 40.82 -6.54 1.23
C THR A 166 41.17 -7.77 2.04
N LEU A 167 42.35 -8.27 1.83
CA LEU A 167 42.96 -9.23 2.77
C LEU A 167 43.36 -8.46 4.02
N PRO A 168 43.18 -9.06 5.21
CA PRO A 168 43.63 -8.44 6.47
C PRO A 168 45.13 -8.26 6.52
#